data_9e8debf2a61d9c5a5c3f14db547a7cac
#
_entry.id   9e8debf2a61d9c5a5c3f14db547a7cac
#
_cell.length_a   1.000
_cell.length_b   1.000
_cell.length_c   1.000
_cell.angle_alpha   90.00
_cell.angle_beta   90.00
_cell.angle_gamma   90.00
#
_symmetry.space_group_name_H-M   'P 1'
#
loop_
_entity.id
_entity.type
_entity.pdbx_description
1 polymer ?
#
loop_
_entity_poly.entity_id
_entity_poly.type
_entity_poly.pdbx_seq_one_letter_code
_entity_poly.pdbx_strand_id
1 'polypeptide(L)'
;KFRREQILNYRKTHYFGKNIVIAVVGNFDFDKLAATLEEKMSEVVPGEAETQFPVLDGWQPAPQEFCIRRDIEQAHLGLAFPGPGLMNRDRFAFSILANILGGGMSSRLFQKVREELGAAYSVYAYPSIYFEAGSLIIYAGTSLEKVDAVQEAIFKELRMLRTEGVRPEELEHAKTQLSASYIMGQESTSAKMNLLGRNALLLGRIYPEEEVLEGIAGVRMEDMRQVVQRVLREEAMAKGLVLPQE
;
A
#
# COMPACT_ATOMS: atom_id res chain seq x y z
N LYS A 1 -2.27 24.59 -17.24
CA LYS A 1 -3.49 24.02 -17.87
C LYS A 1 -3.04 23.09 -19.00
N PHE A 2 -3.55 21.86 -19.03
CA PHE A 2 -3.30 20.91 -20.12
C PHE A 2 -4.01 21.35 -21.39
N ARG A 3 -3.32 21.13 -22.54
CA ARG A 3 -3.87 21.35 -23.88
C ARG A 3 -4.19 20.01 -24.54
N ARG A 4 -5.20 19.99 -25.44
CA ARG A 4 -5.61 18.79 -26.18
C ARG A 4 -4.43 18.10 -26.89
N GLU A 5 -3.55 18.90 -27.50
CA GLU A 5 -2.36 18.39 -28.19
C GLU A 5 -1.41 17.61 -27.30
N GLN A 6 -1.21 18.06 -26.04
CA GLN A 6 -0.36 17.35 -25.06
C GLN A 6 -0.94 15.98 -24.70
N ILE A 7 -2.27 15.89 -24.51
CA ILE A 7 -2.95 14.63 -24.23
C ILE A 7 -2.87 13.68 -25.44
N LEU A 8 -3.07 14.20 -26.66
CA LEU A 8 -2.97 13.40 -27.88
C LEU A 8 -1.54 12.89 -28.10
N ASN A 9 -0.54 13.72 -27.83
CA ASN A 9 0.86 13.34 -27.96
C ASN A 9 1.21 12.26 -26.92
N TYR A 10 0.81 12.44 -25.66
CA TYR A 10 0.99 11.43 -24.60
C TYR A 10 0.38 10.08 -24.99
N ARG A 11 -0.86 10.09 -25.52
CA ARG A 11 -1.49 8.88 -26.02
C ARG A 11 -0.69 8.21 -27.14
N LYS A 12 -0.20 8.98 -28.10
CA LYS A 12 0.61 8.46 -29.22
C LYS A 12 1.93 7.83 -28.78
N THR A 13 2.52 8.31 -27.68
CA THR A 13 3.80 7.85 -27.20
C THR A 13 3.72 6.73 -26.16
N HIS A 14 2.53 6.50 -25.57
CA HIS A 14 2.39 5.53 -24.46
C HIS A 14 1.34 4.45 -24.66
N TYR A 15 0.34 4.65 -25.53
CA TYR A 15 -0.75 3.70 -25.72
C TYR A 15 -0.47 2.77 -26.91
N PHE A 16 0.36 1.77 -26.68
CA PHE A 16 0.68 0.70 -27.63
C PHE A 16 0.10 -0.62 -27.16
N GLY A 17 -0.13 -1.56 -28.07
CA GLY A 17 -0.73 -2.85 -27.77
C GLY A 17 -0.07 -3.60 -26.62
N LYS A 18 1.27 -3.59 -26.53
CA LYS A 18 2.02 -4.23 -25.44
C LYS A 18 1.86 -3.56 -24.08
N ASN A 19 1.42 -2.31 -24.04
CA ASN A 19 1.21 -1.56 -22.81
C ASN A 19 -0.25 -1.57 -22.32
N ILE A 20 -1.12 -2.33 -22.99
CA ILE A 20 -2.55 -2.37 -22.69
C ILE A 20 -2.91 -3.76 -22.22
N VAL A 21 -3.55 -3.84 -21.06
CA VAL A 21 -4.17 -5.06 -20.55
C VAL A 21 -5.67 -4.81 -20.41
N ILE A 22 -6.47 -5.72 -20.92
CA ILE A 22 -7.91 -5.71 -20.75
C ILE A 22 -8.28 -6.85 -19.82
N ALA A 23 -8.81 -6.53 -18.66
CA ALA A 23 -9.29 -7.51 -17.71
C ALA A 23 -10.81 -7.46 -17.61
N VAL A 24 -11.44 -8.61 -17.72
CA VAL A 24 -12.89 -8.74 -17.64
C VAL A 24 -13.25 -9.85 -16.66
N VAL A 25 -14.16 -9.57 -15.76
CA VAL A 25 -14.67 -10.53 -14.77
C VAL A 25 -16.19 -10.40 -14.70
N GLY A 26 -16.89 -11.52 -14.83
CA GLY A 26 -18.36 -11.55 -14.80
C GLY A 26 -18.94 -12.71 -15.59
N ASN A 27 -20.22 -12.64 -15.86
CA ASN A 27 -20.92 -13.62 -16.70
C ASN A 27 -20.96 -13.12 -18.16
N PHE A 28 -20.16 -13.68 -19.04
CA PHE A 28 -20.09 -13.31 -20.46
C PHE A 28 -19.71 -14.51 -21.32
N ASP A 29 -20.02 -14.40 -22.61
CA ASP A 29 -19.60 -15.33 -23.65
C ASP A 29 -18.19 -14.94 -24.10
N PHE A 30 -17.23 -15.82 -23.84
CA PHE A 30 -15.82 -15.55 -24.11
C PHE A 30 -15.54 -15.30 -25.60
N ASP A 31 -16.11 -16.13 -26.49
CA ASP A 31 -15.82 -16.03 -27.94
C ASP A 31 -16.37 -14.74 -28.51
N LYS A 32 -17.59 -14.35 -28.12
CA LYS A 32 -18.18 -13.07 -28.54
C LYS A 32 -17.40 -11.88 -28.01
N LEU A 33 -16.96 -11.95 -26.76
CA LEU A 33 -16.14 -10.88 -26.17
C LEU A 33 -14.81 -10.76 -26.89
N ALA A 34 -14.12 -11.87 -27.12
CA ALA A 34 -12.84 -11.90 -27.82
C ALA A 34 -12.96 -11.30 -29.21
N ALA A 35 -13.95 -11.74 -30.03
CA ALA A 35 -14.22 -11.19 -31.37
C ALA A 35 -14.52 -9.68 -31.34
N THR A 36 -15.29 -9.23 -30.33
CA THR A 36 -15.61 -7.80 -30.18
C THR A 36 -14.34 -7.00 -29.82
N LEU A 37 -13.50 -7.54 -28.95
CA LEU A 37 -12.25 -6.88 -28.56
C LEU A 37 -11.27 -6.83 -29.74
N GLU A 38 -11.13 -7.90 -30.51
CA GLU A 38 -10.29 -7.93 -31.72
C GLU A 38 -10.75 -6.85 -32.72
N GLU A 39 -12.04 -6.75 -32.98
CA GLU A 39 -12.60 -5.70 -33.85
C GLU A 39 -12.28 -4.29 -33.31
N LYS A 40 -12.60 -4.03 -32.03
CA LYS A 40 -12.48 -2.68 -31.44
C LYS A 40 -11.04 -2.25 -31.20
N MET A 41 -10.15 -3.21 -30.98
CA MET A 41 -8.72 -2.96 -30.74
C MET A 41 -7.87 -3.03 -32.01
N SER A 42 -8.47 -3.31 -33.18
CA SER A 42 -7.76 -3.42 -34.47
C SER A 42 -7.00 -2.15 -34.86
N GLU A 43 -7.46 -0.98 -34.40
CA GLU A 43 -6.81 0.32 -34.64
C GLU A 43 -5.69 0.66 -33.62
N VAL A 44 -5.50 -0.18 -32.60
CA VAL A 44 -4.42 0.05 -31.61
C VAL A 44 -3.09 -0.21 -32.29
N VAL A 45 -2.20 0.77 -32.22
CA VAL A 45 -0.90 0.68 -32.85
C VAL A 45 -0.10 -0.46 -32.22
N PRO A 46 0.36 -1.45 -33.01
CA PRO A 46 1.25 -2.47 -32.50
C PRO A 46 2.59 -1.81 -32.11
N GLY A 47 3.17 -2.24 -31.02
CA GLY A 47 4.44 -1.71 -30.56
C GLY A 47 4.55 -1.71 -29.05
N GLU A 48 5.62 -1.12 -28.58
CA GLU A 48 5.97 -0.98 -27.17
C GLU A 48 6.36 0.46 -26.92
N ALA A 49 5.88 1.05 -25.84
CA ALA A 49 6.33 2.38 -25.45
C ALA A 49 7.78 2.28 -24.96
N GLU A 50 8.60 3.21 -25.37
CA GLU A 50 9.94 3.42 -24.82
C GLU A 50 9.84 4.02 -23.39
N THR A 51 9.05 3.43 -22.54
CA THR A 51 8.95 3.85 -21.14
C THR A 51 9.99 3.10 -20.34
N GLN A 52 11.13 3.70 -20.17
CA GLN A 52 12.04 3.28 -19.10
C GLN A 52 11.46 3.80 -17.80
N PHE A 53 10.97 2.88 -16.96
CA PHE A 53 10.73 3.25 -15.56
C PHE A 53 12.08 3.61 -14.95
N PRO A 54 12.20 4.80 -14.32
CA PRO A 54 13.45 5.15 -13.66
C PRO A 54 13.72 4.12 -12.57
N VAL A 55 14.82 3.41 -12.69
CA VAL A 55 15.31 2.53 -11.64
C VAL A 55 15.70 3.41 -10.46
N LEU A 56 15.20 3.11 -9.27
CA LEU A 56 15.55 3.82 -8.03
C LEU A 56 16.94 3.40 -7.52
N ASP A 57 17.88 3.15 -8.44
CA ASP A 57 19.22 2.72 -8.08
C ASP A 57 19.95 3.85 -7.32
N GLY A 58 20.43 3.52 -6.14
CA GLY A 58 21.13 4.48 -5.28
C GLY A 58 20.22 5.50 -4.57
N TRP A 59 18.90 5.48 -4.81
CA TRP A 59 18.00 6.38 -4.09
C TRP A 59 17.93 6.00 -2.59
N GLN A 60 18.22 6.98 -1.75
CA GLN A 60 18.10 6.85 -0.31
C GLN A 60 16.97 7.76 0.18
N PRO A 61 15.97 7.22 0.91
CA PRO A 61 14.97 8.05 1.53
C PRO A 61 15.62 8.98 2.55
N ALA A 62 15.34 10.26 2.44
CA ALA A 62 15.77 11.26 3.41
C ALA A 62 14.59 11.64 4.32
N PRO A 63 14.83 11.87 5.61
CA PRO A 63 13.78 12.34 6.51
C PRO A 63 13.28 13.71 6.02
N GLN A 64 11.96 13.85 6.04
CA GLN A 64 11.30 15.10 5.68
C GLN A 64 10.23 15.41 6.72
N GLU A 65 10.08 16.66 7.06
CA GLU A 65 9.00 17.14 7.91
C GLU A 65 8.35 18.35 7.27
N PHE A 66 7.03 18.34 7.23
CA PHE A 66 6.25 19.49 6.84
C PHE A 66 5.04 19.69 7.76
N CYS A 67 4.67 20.95 7.97
CA CYS A 67 3.49 21.33 8.72
C CYS A 67 2.76 22.43 7.95
N ILE A 68 1.45 22.24 7.77
CA ILE A 68 0.59 23.25 7.15
C ILE A 68 -0.63 23.49 8.03
N ARG A 69 -1.18 24.70 7.98
CA ARG A 69 -2.44 25.04 8.63
C ARG A 69 -3.55 25.19 7.59
N ARG A 70 -4.73 24.68 7.91
CA ARG A 70 -5.91 24.68 7.06
C ARG A 70 -7.15 24.99 7.87
N ASP A 71 -8.21 25.41 7.20
CA ASP A 71 -9.56 25.54 7.79
C ASP A 71 -10.19 24.14 7.90
N ILE A 72 -9.88 23.45 9.00
CA ILE A 72 -10.32 22.09 9.34
C ILE A 72 -10.52 21.97 10.84
N GLU A 73 -11.34 21.02 11.28
CA GLU A 73 -11.64 20.84 12.71
C GLU A 73 -10.60 19.97 13.43
N GLN A 74 -9.98 19.03 12.73
CA GLN A 74 -9.07 18.06 13.32
C GLN A 74 -7.64 18.25 12.82
N ALA A 75 -6.70 17.94 13.68
CA ALA A 75 -5.30 17.78 13.29
C ALA A 75 -5.08 16.41 12.66
N HIS A 76 -4.30 16.35 11.59
CA HIS A 76 -3.93 15.13 10.91
C HIS A 76 -2.43 14.93 10.99
N LEU A 77 -2.03 13.80 11.56
CA LEU A 77 -0.65 13.33 11.60
C LEU A 77 -0.46 12.19 10.60
N GLY A 78 0.49 12.34 9.71
CA GLY A 78 0.93 11.30 8.77
C GLY A 78 2.41 10.98 8.96
N LEU A 79 2.75 9.71 9.11
CA LEU A 79 4.13 9.23 9.13
C LEU A 79 4.31 8.24 7.98
N ALA A 80 5.40 8.36 7.24
CA ALA A 80 5.72 7.48 6.13
C ALA A 80 7.13 6.92 6.30
N PHE A 81 7.24 5.60 6.39
CA PHE A 81 8.51 4.87 6.46
C PHE A 81 8.77 4.19 5.13
N PRO A 82 9.99 4.21 4.60
CA PRO A 82 10.34 3.48 3.38
C PRO A 82 10.09 1.98 3.54
N GLY A 83 9.51 1.38 2.51
CA GLY A 83 9.18 -0.04 2.47
C GLY A 83 9.59 -0.71 1.16
N PRO A 84 9.46 -2.04 1.09
CA PRO A 84 9.79 -2.81 -0.09
C PRO A 84 8.82 -2.55 -1.25
N GLY A 85 9.32 -2.70 -2.48
CA GLY A 85 8.50 -2.71 -3.69
C GLY A 85 7.76 -4.04 -3.89
N LEU A 86 6.90 -4.06 -4.91
CA LEU A 86 5.98 -5.17 -5.21
C LEU A 86 6.70 -6.50 -5.51
N MET A 87 7.88 -6.43 -6.16
CA MET A 87 8.67 -7.61 -6.52
C MET A 87 9.56 -8.12 -5.37
N ASN A 88 9.61 -7.40 -4.26
CA ASN A 88 10.44 -7.80 -3.13
C ASN A 88 9.81 -8.98 -2.39
N ARG A 89 10.66 -9.95 -1.99
CA ARG A 89 10.23 -11.15 -1.23
C ARG A 89 9.60 -10.80 0.11
N ASP A 90 9.96 -9.65 0.70
CA ASP A 90 9.48 -9.22 2.01
C ASP A 90 8.10 -8.56 1.98
N ARG A 91 7.46 -8.43 0.81
CA ARG A 91 6.16 -7.78 0.65
C ARG A 91 5.07 -8.33 1.58
N PHE A 92 5.08 -9.64 1.83
CA PHE A 92 4.10 -10.27 2.73
C PHE A 92 4.39 -9.94 4.19
N ALA A 93 5.65 -10.05 4.64
CA ALA A 93 6.05 -9.64 5.97
C ALA A 93 5.79 -8.14 6.22
N PHE A 94 5.99 -7.32 5.20
CA PHE A 94 5.67 -5.89 5.25
C PHE A 94 4.18 -5.60 5.39
N SER A 95 3.33 -6.35 4.68
CA SER A 95 1.88 -6.25 4.81
C SER A 95 1.40 -6.72 6.19
N ILE A 96 2.01 -7.77 6.73
CA ILE A 96 1.76 -8.26 8.09
C ILE A 96 2.17 -7.22 9.13
N LEU A 97 3.33 -6.57 8.98
CA LEU A 97 3.76 -5.48 9.87
C LEU A 97 2.73 -4.34 9.90
N ALA A 98 2.27 -3.90 8.74
CA ALA A 98 1.25 -2.86 8.66
C ALA A 98 -0.07 -3.28 9.34
N ASN A 99 -0.47 -4.55 9.17
CA ASN A 99 -1.66 -5.10 9.80
C ASN A 99 -1.54 -5.14 11.34
N ILE A 100 -0.42 -5.61 11.88
CA ILE A 100 -0.14 -5.63 13.32
C ILE A 100 -0.18 -4.22 13.90
N LEU A 101 0.40 -3.25 13.18
CA LEU A 101 0.45 -1.86 13.64
C LEU A 101 -0.90 -1.18 13.64
N GLY A 102 -1.67 -1.28 12.55
CA GLY A 102 -2.88 -0.48 12.40
C GLY A 102 -3.94 -1.06 11.46
N GLY A 103 -3.95 -2.38 11.22
CA GLY A 103 -4.86 -3.04 10.30
C GLY A 103 -6.27 -3.33 10.83
N GLY A 104 -6.59 -2.96 12.07
CA GLY A 104 -7.91 -3.22 12.65
C GLY A 104 -8.00 -2.90 14.13
N MET A 105 -9.14 -3.21 14.76
CA MET A 105 -9.41 -2.89 16.17
C MET A 105 -8.47 -3.60 17.16
N SER A 106 -7.92 -4.74 16.82
CA SER A 106 -6.94 -5.48 17.63
C SER A 106 -5.49 -5.05 17.40
N SER A 107 -5.23 -4.11 16.50
CA SER A 107 -3.91 -3.62 16.18
C SER A 107 -3.31 -2.76 17.30
N ARG A 108 -1.99 -2.73 17.38
CA ARG A 108 -1.27 -2.04 18.47
C ARG A 108 -1.64 -0.56 18.57
N LEU A 109 -1.63 0.17 17.46
CA LEU A 109 -1.94 1.61 17.48
C LEU A 109 -3.41 1.87 17.81
N PHE A 110 -4.34 1.05 17.33
CA PHE A 110 -5.74 1.21 17.70
C PHE A 110 -5.93 1.03 19.21
N GLN A 111 -5.38 -0.03 19.80
CA GLN A 111 -5.47 -0.31 21.22
C GLN A 111 -4.82 0.81 22.05
N LYS A 112 -3.60 1.22 21.72
CA LYS A 112 -2.87 2.21 22.50
C LYS A 112 -3.36 3.64 22.35
N VAL A 113 -3.61 4.08 21.13
CA VAL A 113 -3.90 5.50 20.84
C VAL A 113 -5.39 5.81 20.95
N ARG A 114 -6.24 4.89 20.45
CA ARG A 114 -7.68 5.10 20.45
C ARG A 114 -8.36 4.58 21.71
N GLU A 115 -8.11 3.34 22.11
CA GLU A 115 -8.82 2.71 23.25
C GLU A 115 -8.22 3.16 24.60
N GLU A 116 -6.91 3.01 24.81
CA GLU A 116 -6.31 3.31 26.10
C GLU A 116 -6.15 4.81 26.35
N LEU A 117 -5.64 5.58 25.38
CA LEU A 117 -5.44 7.01 25.54
C LEU A 117 -6.68 7.85 25.22
N GLY A 118 -7.63 7.31 24.44
CA GLY A 118 -8.76 8.08 23.94
C GLY A 118 -8.32 9.35 23.20
N ALA A 119 -7.13 9.30 22.57
CA ALA A 119 -6.48 10.49 22.04
C ALA A 119 -6.73 10.70 20.54
N ALA A 120 -7.09 9.67 19.79
CA ALA A 120 -7.39 9.77 18.37
C ALA A 120 -8.75 9.19 18.03
N TYR A 121 -9.48 9.87 17.16
CA TYR A 121 -10.71 9.34 16.58
C TYR A 121 -10.43 8.26 15.54
N SER A 122 -9.39 8.47 14.75
CA SER A 122 -8.94 7.55 13.72
C SER A 122 -7.44 7.33 13.85
N VAL A 123 -7.02 6.06 13.91
CA VAL A 123 -5.62 5.67 13.81
C VAL A 123 -5.53 4.37 13.05
N TYR A 124 -4.68 4.33 12.03
CA TYR A 124 -4.46 3.14 11.22
C TYR A 124 -3.09 3.16 10.55
N ALA A 125 -2.66 1.98 10.11
CA ALA A 125 -1.45 1.81 9.32
C ALA A 125 -1.75 0.93 8.10
N TYR A 126 -1.13 1.24 6.97
CA TYR A 126 -1.28 0.47 5.74
C TYR A 126 -0.02 0.54 4.88
N PRO A 127 0.24 -0.52 4.08
CA PRO A 127 1.32 -0.51 3.12
C PRO A 127 0.88 0.18 1.83
N SER A 128 1.66 1.12 1.32
CA SER A 128 1.54 1.66 -0.03
C SER A 128 2.67 1.08 -0.87
N ILE A 129 2.37 0.13 -1.75
CA ILE A 129 3.37 -0.63 -2.49
C ILE A 129 3.27 -0.30 -3.98
N TYR A 130 4.38 0.21 -4.52
CA TYR A 130 4.61 0.44 -5.94
C TYR A 130 5.56 -0.63 -6.49
N PHE A 131 5.90 -0.56 -7.76
CA PHE A 131 6.68 -1.58 -8.43
C PHE A 131 8.07 -1.78 -7.77
N GLU A 132 8.85 -0.71 -7.60
CA GLU A 132 10.22 -0.78 -7.06
C GLU A 132 10.33 -0.37 -5.59
N ALA A 133 9.41 0.40 -5.09
CA ALA A 133 9.44 0.94 -3.74
C ALA A 133 8.08 0.85 -3.05
N GLY A 134 8.08 1.00 -1.75
CA GLY A 134 6.87 1.09 -0.96
C GLY A 134 7.03 2.04 0.21
N SER A 135 5.93 2.27 0.91
CA SER A 135 5.91 3.02 2.15
C SER A 135 4.94 2.40 3.14
N LEU A 136 5.34 2.30 4.40
CA LEU A 136 4.41 2.09 5.50
C LEU A 136 3.87 3.46 5.91
N ILE A 137 2.57 3.64 5.74
CA ILE A 137 1.89 4.87 6.13
C ILE A 137 1.20 4.63 7.46
N ILE A 138 1.44 5.51 8.41
CA ILE A 138 0.71 5.59 9.68
C ILE A 138 -0.03 6.92 9.68
N TYR A 139 -1.31 6.87 9.94
CA TYR A 139 -2.17 8.06 10.01
C TYR A 139 -2.89 8.11 11.35
N ALA A 140 -3.01 9.33 11.89
CA ALA A 140 -3.85 9.61 13.04
C ALA A 140 -4.59 10.93 12.86
N GLY A 141 -5.90 10.92 13.13
CA GLY A 141 -6.75 12.11 13.24
C GLY A 141 -7.10 12.38 14.71
N THR A 142 -6.79 13.57 15.19
CA THR A 142 -6.93 13.93 16.61
C THR A 142 -7.29 15.41 16.80
N SER A 143 -7.55 15.84 18.01
CA SER A 143 -7.64 17.27 18.33
C SER A 143 -6.26 17.91 18.38
N LEU A 144 -6.18 19.21 18.14
CA LEU A 144 -4.91 19.96 18.13
C LEU A 144 -4.13 19.77 19.44
N GLU A 145 -4.82 19.78 20.58
CA GLU A 145 -4.24 19.65 21.91
C GLU A 145 -3.59 18.27 22.18
N LYS A 146 -4.03 17.23 21.45
CA LYS A 146 -3.58 15.86 21.65
C LYS A 146 -2.52 15.38 20.63
N VAL A 147 -2.13 16.22 19.69
CA VAL A 147 -1.19 15.85 18.60
C VAL A 147 0.11 15.27 19.16
N ASP A 148 0.72 15.95 20.14
CA ASP A 148 1.99 15.53 20.72
C ASP A 148 1.86 14.21 21.49
N ALA A 149 0.77 14.05 22.25
CA ALA A 149 0.50 12.80 22.98
C ALA A 149 0.28 11.61 22.03
N VAL A 150 -0.45 11.83 20.95
CA VAL A 150 -0.67 10.81 19.89
C VAL A 150 0.65 10.45 19.22
N GLN A 151 1.45 11.45 18.86
CA GLN A 151 2.74 11.24 18.22
C GLN A 151 3.67 10.43 19.14
N GLU A 152 3.79 10.80 20.42
CA GLU A 152 4.63 10.09 21.36
C GLU A 152 4.16 8.65 21.59
N ALA A 153 2.87 8.41 21.67
CA ALA A 153 2.30 7.07 21.79
C ALA A 153 2.63 6.20 20.57
N ILE A 154 2.52 6.76 19.36
CA ILE A 154 2.90 6.05 18.14
C ILE A 154 4.38 5.70 18.17
N PHE A 155 5.27 6.65 18.43
CA PHE A 155 6.71 6.40 18.47
C PHE A 155 7.10 5.41 19.58
N LYS A 156 6.42 5.42 20.71
CA LYS A 156 6.63 4.42 21.75
C LYS A 156 6.34 3.01 21.25
N GLU A 157 5.22 2.80 20.58
CA GLU A 157 4.88 1.49 20.00
C GLU A 157 5.87 1.05 18.91
N LEU A 158 6.34 1.97 18.07
CA LEU A 158 7.34 1.67 17.05
C LEU A 158 8.68 1.26 17.70
N ARG A 159 9.11 1.96 18.73
CA ARG A 159 10.33 1.61 19.49
C ARG A 159 10.19 0.25 20.19
N MET A 160 9.01 -0.03 20.80
CA MET A 160 8.76 -1.34 21.41
C MET A 160 8.81 -2.47 20.36
N LEU A 161 8.22 -2.29 19.17
CA LEU A 161 8.35 -3.27 18.11
C LEU A 161 9.80 -3.50 17.67
N ARG A 162 10.62 -2.48 17.64
CA ARG A 162 12.05 -2.62 17.29
C ARG A 162 12.88 -3.33 18.38
N THR A 163 12.54 -3.15 19.63
CA THR A 163 13.30 -3.72 20.77
C THR A 163 12.81 -5.09 21.17
N GLU A 164 11.51 -5.29 21.27
CA GLU A 164 10.89 -6.51 21.75
C GLU A 164 10.44 -7.44 20.60
N GLY A 165 10.21 -6.87 19.43
CA GLY A 165 9.72 -7.60 18.27
C GLY A 165 8.19 -7.78 18.26
N VAL A 166 7.76 -8.61 17.33
CA VAL A 166 6.38 -9.07 17.18
C VAL A 166 6.17 -10.29 18.08
N ARG A 167 5.01 -10.42 18.68
CA ARG A 167 4.65 -11.63 19.45
C ARG A 167 4.14 -12.72 18.50
N PRO A 168 4.37 -14.02 18.78
CA PRO A 168 3.90 -15.11 17.93
C PRO A 168 2.38 -15.04 17.65
N GLU A 169 1.60 -14.69 18.66
CA GLU A 169 0.13 -14.59 18.54
C GLU A 169 -0.29 -13.47 17.60
N GLU A 170 0.43 -12.34 17.60
CA GLU A 170 0.19 -11.21 16.68
C GLU A 170 0.47 -11.62 15.24
N LEU A 171 1.54 -12.38 15.01
CA LEU A 171 1.88 -12.89 13.69
C LEU A 171 0.79 -13.80 13.14
N GLU A 172 0.37 -14.79 13.92
CA GLU A 172 -0.65 -15.76 13.49
C GLU A 172 -2.03 -15.10 13.29
N HIS A 173 -2.40 -14.15 14.16
CA HIS A 173 -3.61 -13.37 14.00
C HIS A 173 -3.59 -12.52 12.73
N ALA A 174 -2.49 -11.83 12.47
CA ALA A 174 -2.33 -10.99 11.26
C ALA A 174 -2.34 -11.83 9.97
N LYS A 175 -1.71 -13.01 9.96
CA LYS A 175 -1.78 -13.96 8.83
C LYS A 175 -3.23 -14.36 8.55
N THR A 176 -3.96 -14.77 9.60
CA THR A 176 -5.37 -15.16 9.48
C THR A 176 -6.21 -14.03 8.93
N GLN A 177 -6.06 -12.82 9.46
CA GLN A 177 -6.83 -11.65 9.04
C GLN A 177 -6.52 -11.26 7.59
N LEU A 178 -5.25 -11.25 7.17
CA LEU A 178 -4.87 -10.92 5.81
C LEU A 178 -5.35 -11.98 4.81
N SER A 179 -5.22 -13.27 5.15
CA SER A 179 -5.74 -14.36 4.32
C SER A 179 -7.25 -14.28 4.14
N ALA A 180 -7.99 -14.07 5.23
CA ALA A 180 -9.44 -13.90 5.18
C ALA A 180 -9.85 -12.66 4.34
N SER A 181 -9.16 -11.53 4.54
CA SER A 181 -9.42 -10.31 3.75
C SER A 181 -9.13 -10.51 2.26
N TYR A 182 -8.08 -11.25 1.93
CA TYR A 182 -7.75 -11.58 0.55
C TYR A 182 -8.83 -12.46 -0.10
N ILE A 183 -9.26 -13.53 0.57
CA ILE A 183 -10.31 -14.43 0.09
C ILE A 183 -11.63 -13.68 -0.10
N MET A 184 -12.09 -12.94 0.91
CA MET A 184 -13.32 -12.14 0.82
C MET A 184 -13.24 -11.08 -0.29
N GLY A 185 -12.07 -10.50 -0.51
CA GLY A 185 -11.85 -9.56 -1.60
C GLY A 185 -12.07 -10.17 -2.98
N GLN A 186 -11.88 -11.49 -3.15
CA GLN A 186 -12.10 -12.18 -4.42
C GLN A 186 -13.59 -12.38 -4.77
N GLU A 187 -14.50 -12.23 -3.83
CA GLU A 187 -15.96 -12.31 -4.10
C GLU A 187 -16.44 -11.12 -4.93
N SER A 188 -15.77 -9.97 -4.84
CA SER A 188 -16.08 -8.80 -5.64
C SER A 188 -15.53 -8.94 -7.06
N THR A 189 -16.41 -8.95 -8.06
CA THR A 189 -16.04 -8.96 -9.49
C THR A 189 -15.11 -7.80 -9.85
N SER A 190 -15.37 -6.61 -9.30
CA SER A 190 -14.53 -5.42 -9.53
C SER A 190 -13.15 -5.55 -8.88
N ALA A 191 -13.08 -6.07 -7.66
CA ALA A 191 -11.80 -6.30 -6.99
C ALA A 191 -10.96 -7.35 -7.72
N LYS A 192 -11.59 -8.46 -8.13
CA LYS A 192 -10.95 -9.52 -8.92
C LYS A 192 -10.45 -9.01 -10.27
N MET A 193 -11.28 -8.22 -10.97
CA MET A 193 -10.90 -7.60 -12.25
C MET A 193 -9.66 -6.71 -12.08
N ASN A 194 -9.67 -5.82 -11.09
CA ASN A 194 -8.55 -4.93 -10.81
C ASN A 194 -7.27 -5.71 -10.44
N LEU A 195 -7.40 -6.76 -9.63
CA LEU A 195 -6.26 -7.62 -9.26
C LEU A 195 -5.65 -8.29 -10.50
N LEU A 196 -6.48 -8.91 -11.34
CA LEU A 196 -6.03 -9.58 -12.56
C LEU A 196 -5.35 -8.61 -13.54
N GLY A 197 -5.99 -7.47 -13.80
CA GLY A 197 -5.47 -6.44 -14.69
C GLY A 197 -4.14 -5.86 -14.17
N ARG A 198 -4.07 -5.55 -12.87
CA ARG A 198 -2.86 -5.05 -12.23
C ARG A 198 -1.71 -6.08 -12.27
N ASN A 199 -1.99 -7.34 -11.96
CA ASN A 199 -0.98 -8.38 -11.96
C ASN A 199 -0.45 -8.64 -13.38
N ALA A 200 -1.33 -8.75 -14.37
CA ALA A 200 -0.93 -8.91 -15.77
C ALA A 200 -0.09 -7.72 -16.25
N LEU A 201 -0.50 -6.49 -15.94
CA LEU A 201 0.19 -5.29 -16.41
C LEU A 201 1.53 -5.05 -15.72
N LEU A 202 1.59 -5.18 -14.39
CA LEU A 202 2.78 -4.82 -13.61
C LEU A 202 3.74 -5.99 -13.41
N LEU A 203 3.24 -7.22 -13.33
CA LEU A 203 4.04 -8.40 -12.98
C LEU A 203 4.22 -9.35 -14.17
N GLY A 204 3.53 -9.09 -15.28
CA GLY A 204 3.55 -9.96 -16.46
C GLY A 204 2.93 -11.34 -16.24
N ARG A 205 2.31 -11.58 -15.07
CA ARG A 205 1.66 -12.86 -14.73
C ARG A 205 0.51 -12.67 -13.76
N ILE A 206 -0.39 -13.64 -13.75
CA ILE A 206 -1.45 -13.77 -12.75
C ILE A 206 -0.98 -14.75 -11.68
N TYR A 207 -1.02 -14.31 -10.42
CA TYR A 207 -0.71 -15.18 -9.29
C TYR A 207 -1.94 -16.02 -8.93
N PRO A 208 -1.80 -17.36 -8.83
CA PRO A 208 -2.84 -18.19 -8.24
C PRO A 208 -3.14 -17.76 -6.81
N GLU A 209 -4.37 -17.95 -6.38
CA GLU A 209 -4.79 -17.62 -5.01
C GLU A 209 -3.94 -18.35 -3.97
N GLU A 210 -3.68 -19.63 -4.22
CA GLU A 210 -2.88 -20.49 -3.36
C GLU A 210 -1.47 -19.93 -3.14
N GLU A 211 -0.82 -19.41 -4.18
CA GLU A 211 0.52 -18.82 -4.07
C GLU A 211 0.55 -17.58 -3.17
N VAL A 212 -0.50 -16.77 -3.20
CA VAL A 212 -0.61 -15.59 -2.32
C VAL A 212 -0.83 -16.02 -0.88
N LEU A 213 -1.72 -16.99 -0.66
CA LEU A 213 -2.01 -17.53 0.68
C LEU A 213 -0.80 -18.24 1.28
N GLU A 214 -0.08 -19.03 0.49
CA GLU A 214 1.19 -19.65 0.89
C GLU A 214 2.25 -18.60 1.23
N GLY A 215 2.32 -17.51 0.45
CA GLY A 215 3.21 -16.38 0.72
C GLY A 215 2.94 -15.72 2.07
N ILE A 216 1.66 -15.53 2.43
CA ILE A 216 1.26 -15.00 3.74
C ILE A 216 1.57 -16.00 4.85
N ALA A 217 1.17 -17.27 4.68
CA ALA A 217 1.37 -18.33 5.66
C ALA A 217 2.86 -18.61 5.92
N GLY A 218 3.69 -18.51 4.89
CA GLY A 218 5.13 -18.77 4.92
C GLY A 218 5.97 -17.75 5.69
N VAL A 219 5.42 -16.60 6.07
CA VAL A 219 6.14 -15.58 6.84
C VAL A 219 6.48 -16.11 8.25
N ARG A 220 7.72 -15.99 8.66
CA ARG A 220 8.23 -16.48 9.95
C ARG A 220 8.63 -15.30 10.86
N MET A 221 8.82 -15.58 12.14
CA MET A 221 9.26 -14.58 13.12
C MET A 221 10.57 -13.89 12.73
N GLU A 222 11.48 -14.62 12.06
CA GLU A 222 12.74 -14.04 11.59
C GLU A 222 12.51 -13.01 10.47
N ASP A 223 11.57 -13.29 9.54
CA ASP A 223 11.19 -12.36 8.47
C ASP A 223 10.56 -11.09 9.07
N MET A 224 9.75 -11.25 10.13
CA MET A 224 9.19 -10.13 10.87
C MET A 224 10.26 -9.29 11.56
N ARG A 225 11.25 -9.92 12.20
CA ARG A 225 12.37 -9.21 12.82
C ARG A 225 13.13 -8.38 11.80
N GLN A 226 13.44 -8.94 10.64
CA GLN A 226 14.17 -8.25 9.57
C GLN A 226 13.38 -7.07 9.01
N VAL A 227 12.07 -7.25 8.73
CA VAL A 227 11.26 -6.18 8.17
C VAL A 227 11.04 -5.05 9.18
N VAL A 228 10.83 -5.35 10.46
CA VAL A 228 10.72 -4.35 11.54
C VAL A 228 11.97 -3.49 11.61
N GLN A 229 13.16 -4.11 11.65
CA GLN A 229 14.44 -3.37 11.77
C GLN A 229 14.73 -2.53 10.52
N ARG A 230 14.33 -2.99 9.35
CA ARG A 230 14.57 -2.29 8.08
C ARG A 230 13.61 -1.13 7.86
N VAL A 231 12.33 -1.33 8.18
CA VAL A 231 11.26 -0.36 7.87
C VAL A 231 11.14 0.72 8.93
N LEU A 232 11.08 0.36 10.21
CA LEU A 232 10.80 1.30 11.29
C LEU A 232 12.03 2.11 11.73
N ARG A 233 12.66 2.80 10.78
CA ARG A 233 13.83 3.66 11.02
C ARG A 233 13.39 5.12 11.05
N GLU A 234 13.44 5.74 12.23
CA GLU A 234 13.03 7.13 12.44
C GLU A 234 13.87 8.10 11.57
N GLU A 235 15.14 7.78 11.35
CA GLU A 235 16.08 8.56 10.54
C GLU A 235 15.77 8.57 9.02
N ALA A 236 14.86 7.71 8.58
CA ALA A 236 14.43 7.65 7.18
C ALA A 236 12.94 8.00 7.00
N MET A 237 12.28 8.44 8.06
CA MET A 237 10.85 8.72 8.08
C MET A 237 10.53 10.10 7.53
N ALA A 238 9.43 10.20 6.78
CA ALA A 238 8.79 11.47 6.49
C ALA A 238 7.59 11.69 7.44
N LYS A 239 7.46 12.93 7.96
CA LYS A 239 6.35 13.35 8.82
C LYS A 239 5.60 14.52 8.17
N GLY A 240 4.28 14.42 8.16
CA GLY A 240 3.38 15.47 7.72
C GLY A 240 2.36 15.80 8.79
N LEU A 241 2.17 17.08 9.05
CA LEU A 241 1.13 17.63 9.93
C LEU A 241 0.22 18.56 9.16
N VAL A 242 -1.08 18.35 9.26
CA VAL A 242 -2.09 19.32 8.84
C VAL A 242 -2.85 19.74 10.08
N LEU A 243 -2.73 20.99 10.46
CA LEU A 243 -3.28 21.53 11.70
C LEU A 243 -4.43 22.50 11.40
N PRO A 244 -5.43 22.62 12.31
CA PRO A 244 -6.42 23.67 12.26
C PRO A 244 -5.77 25.07 12.22
N GLN A 245 -6.46 26.02 11.59
CA GLN A 245 -6.16 27.44 11.77
C GLN A 245 -6.58 27.86 13.19
N GLU A 246 -5.82 28.75 13.80
CA GLU A 246 -6.18 29.37 15.09
C GLU A 246 -7.37 30.32 14.92
#